data_f20aa5ee3bc167b9a288717ac9abe712
#
_entry.id   f20aa5ee3bc167b9a288717ac9abe712
#
_cell.length_a   1.000
_cell.length_b   1.000
_cell.length_c   1.000
_cell.angle_alpha   90.00
_cell.angle_beta   90.00
_cell.angle_gamma   90.00
#
_symmetry.space_group_name_H-M   'P 1'
#
loop_
_entity.id
_entity.type
_entity.pdbx_description
1 polymer ?
#
loop_
_entity_poly.entity_id
_entity_poly.type
_entity_poly.pdbx_seq_one_letter_code
_entity_poly.pdbx_strand_id
1 'polypeptide(L)'
;MRFLFRITAAITAAISASAHAAAAQGAKPELPRVYLETKYPTVSRKVPVAAGSNLQAALNAARSGDELVLAAGASYVGNFRWTRCLPGYVTVTGPDGPAEGVRVTPTTAAASRYPRLISPTIEPVILARKGACRLRLSRLEITATAQSATASHNEGLVRLGDGDNTLESQPSEITLDRVWVHGSPTTSTKNGAVFNGRSLAMIDSWIDQVRWKGIESHCVVAWTGAGPMKLVNNHFDCASIGVLLGGAARGIAGVAPSDVEVRGNHFVKDTAYRGYVAKNLFEVKDARRVLLEGNVIEHSWFEAQSAMAINLQSLTDEKNSAVQATDITVRWNRVTQAGQCITMSARGYNGVASPMAKVQVEQNLCTEIGIDSINRVLLLTADLQGVELRHNTFIRLATPRKGPITYVQKGSGPPASRVDFVDNLIGPGLDYGCIFGEGKSGTDALAKYAQQWSFVGNGCWDSHPGAAAYPAGNSFVATQADVKFNADWSLSPQSPFKGKASDGKDPGVDVAELQRRLAGVVVKP
;
A
#
# COMPACT_ATOMS: atom_id res chain seq x y z
N MET A 1 17.62 -23.64 56.97
CA MET A 1 18.32 -22.58 56.22
C MET A 1 18.53 -22.86 54.72
N ARG A 2 18.08 -24.02 54.18
CA ARG A 2 18.20 -24.36 52.74
C ARG A 2 16.90 -24.19 51.93
N PHE A 3 15.79 -23.88 52.56
CA PHE A 3 14.47 -23.73 51.88
C PHE A 3 14.12 -22.28 51.52
N LEU A 4 14.70 -21.29 52.19
CA LEU A 4 14.45 -19.87 51.88
C LEU A 4 15.22 -19.35 50.63
N PHE A 5 16.37 -19.97 50.29
CA PHE A 5 17.17 -19.52 49.14
C PHE A 5 16.61 -19.94 47.78
N ARG A 6 15.74 -20.98 47.72
CA ARG A 6 15.11 -21.43 46.45
C ARG A 6 13.88 -20.62 46.07
N ILE A 7 13.18 -20.03 47.03
CA ILE A 7 11.99 -19.20 46.73
C ILE A 7 12.39 -17.80 46.25
N THR A 8 13.48 -17.24 46.79
CA THR A 8 13.96 -15.92 46.37
C THR A 8 14.53 -15.92 44.97
N ALA A 9 15.21 -16.99 44.53
CA ALA A 9 15.73 -17.08 43.16
C ALA A 9 14.62 -17.24 42.09
N ALA A 10 13.54 -17.97 42.42
CA ALA A 10 12.40 -18.15 41.49
C ALA A 10 11.57 -16.87 41.35
N ILE A 11 11.40 -16.08 42.39
CA ILE A 11 10.67 -14.81 42.38
C ILE A 11 11.47 -13.74 41.64
N THR A 12 12.79 -13.70 41.80
CA THR A 12 13.65 -12.72 41.11
C THR A 12 13.74 -13.03 39.61
N ALA A 13 13.75 -14.29 39.20
CA ALA A 13 13.73 -14.67 37.77
C ALA A 13 12.37 -14.38 37.09
N ALA A 14 11.26 -14.60 37.81
CA ALA A 14 9.92 -14.28 37.27
C ALA A 14 9.67 -12.77 37.16
N ILE A 15 10.17 -11.97 38.12
CA ILE A 15 10.05 -10.51 38.07
C ILE A 15 10.95 -9.91 36.98
N SER A 16 12.15 -10.48 36.74
CA SER A 16 13.01 -10.01 35.64
C SER A 16 12.48 -10.39 34.28
N ALA A 17 11.84 -11.55 34.11
CA ALA A 17 11.21 -11.94 32.83
C ALA A 17 9.98 -11.09 32.52
N SER A 18 9.15 -10.78 33.52
CA SER A 18 7.97 -9.90 33.32
C SER A 18 8.36 -8.42 33.12
N ALA A 19 9.42 -7.95 33.77
CA ALA A 19 9.92 -6.58 33.54
C ALA A 19 10.53 -6.40 32.13
N HIS A 20 11.20 -7.41 31.57
CA HIS A 20 11.69 -7.37 30.19
C HIS A 20 10.56 -7.44 29.15
N ALA A 21 9.49 -8.17 29.39
CA ALA A 21 8.33 -8.22 28.52
C ALA A 21 7.54 -6.90 28.52
N ALA A 22 7.46 -6.19 29.63
CA ALA A 22 6.77 -4.90 29.74
C ALA A 22 7.57 -3.71 29.18
N ALA A 23 8.90 -3.80 29.14
CA ALA A 23 9.77 -2.74 28.61
C ALA A 23 9.88 -2.73 27.07
N ALA A 24 9.24 -3.69 26.39
CA ALA A 24 9.51 -4.03 24.99
C ALA A 24 8.45 -3.58 23.98
N GLN A 25 7.49 -2.73 24.30
CA GLN A 25 6.59 -2.20 23.28
C GLN A 25 7.03 -0.80 22.83
N GLY A 26 7.52 -0.71 21.57
CA GLY A 26 7.63 0.56 20.87
C GLY A 26 6.26 1.27 20.78
N ALA A 27 6.24 2.58 20.63
CA ALA A 27 4.99 3.31 20.47
C ALA A 27 4.26 2.78 19.23
N LYS A 28 3.06 2.23 19.43
CA LYS A 28 2.23 1.71 18.33
C LYS A 28 1.85 2.84 17.37
N PRO A 29 1.74 2.56 16.06
CA PRO A 29 1.24 3.54 15.11
C PRO A 29 -0.21 3.91 15.41
N GLU A 30 -0.56 5.16 15.21
CA GLU A 30 -1.95 5.58 15.18
C GLU A 30 -2.59 5.09 13.87
N LEU A 31 -3.78 4.53 13.96
CA LEU A 31 -4.62 4.26 12.80
C LEU A 31 -5.22 5.56 12.25
N PRO A 32 -5.76 5.56 11.03
CA PRO A 32 -6.53 6.70 10.54
C PRO A 32 -7.54 7.18 11.57
N ARG A 33 -7.53 8.47 11.86
CA ARG A 33 -8.47 9.11 12.81
C ARG A 33 -9.84 9.32 12.19
N VAL A 34 -9.86 9.43 10.86
CA VAL A 34 -11.07 9.65 10.08
C VAL A 34 -11.17 8.60 8.98
N TYR A 35 -12.25 7.82 9.02
CA TYR A 35 -12.64 6.90 7.96
C TYR A 35 -13.79 7.54 7.17
N LEU A 36 -13.60 7.72 5.88
CA LEU A 36 -14.59 8.39 5.04
C LEU A 36 -15.85 7.54 4.86
N GLU A 37 -17.00 8.13 5.18
CA GLU A 37 -18.27 7.57 4.79
C GLU A 37 -18.52 7.79 3.30
N THR A 38 -18.82 6.70 2.60
CA THR A 38 -18.99 6.72 1.14
C THR A 38 -20.35 6.22 0.71
N LYS A 39 -21.36 6.27 1.59
CA LYS A 39 -22.76 5.98 1.23
C LYS A 39 -23.20 6.81 0.03
N TYR A 40 -24.06 6.22 -0.79
CA TYR A 40 -24.60 6.95 -1.93
C TYR A 40 -25.38 8.17 -1.44
N PRO A 41 -25.14 9.37 -1.96
CA PRO A 41 -25.80 10.57 -1.48
C PRO A 41 -27.31 10.55 -1.80
N THR A 42 -28.11 11.24 -0.99
CA THR A 42 -29.53 11.43 -1.25
C THR A 42 -29.72 12.19 -2.56
N VAL A 43 -30.51 11.63 -3.44
CA VAL A 43 -30.87 12.21 -4.74
C VAL A 43 -32.16 12.99 -4.60
N SER A 44 -32.11 14.30 -4.88
CA SER A 44 -33.29 15.16 -4.90
C SER A 44 -33.95 15.22 -6.27
N ARG A 45 -33.14 15.11 -7.34
CA ARG A 45 -33.64 15.19 -8.69
C ARG A 45 -32.74 14.38 -9.64
N LYS A 46 -33.36 13.56 -10.50
CA LYS A 46 -32.67 12.91 -11.62
C LYS A 46 -32.76 13.79 -12.87
N VAL A 47 -31.62 14.04 -13.47
CA VAL A 47 -31.48 14.87 -14.67
C VAL A 47 -30.89 14.00 -15.79
N PRO A 48 -31.69 13.57 -16.76
CA PRO A 48 -31.19 12.79 -17.87
C PRO A 48 -30.29 13.64 -18.77
N VAL A 49 -29.13 13.10 -19.16
CA VAL A 49 -28.20 13.72 -20.09
C VAL A 49 -28.12 12.82 -21.32
N ALA A 50 -28.75 13.25 -22.41
CA ALA A 50 -28.86 12.47 -23.64
C ALA A 50 -27.50 12.28 -24.32
N ALA A 51 -27.39 11.25 -25.16
CA ALA A 51 -26.23 11.06 -26.03
C ALA A 51 -26.03 12.29 -26.96
N GLY A 52 -24.77 12.71 -27.09
CA GLY A 52 -24.43 13.92 -27.87
C GLY A 52 -24.68 15.26 -27.18
N SER A 53 -25.26 15.26 -25.98
CA SER A 53 -25.42 16.49 -25.19
C SER A 53 -24.08 17.02 -24.66
N ASN A 54 -24.04 18.33 -24.42
CA ASN A 54 -22.89 18.98 -23.78
C ASN A 54 -22.87 18.68 -22.27
N LEU A 55 -22.09 17.70 -21.86
CA LEU A 55 -21.97 17.31 -20.45
C LEU A 55 -21.40 18.46 -19.59
N GLN A 56 -20.49 19.29 -20.12
CA GLN A 56 -19.97 20.43 -19.33
C GLN A 56 -21.09 21.45 -19.02
N ALA A 57 -21.99 21.67 -19.97
CA ALA A 57 -23.15 22.54 -19.71
C ALA A 57 -24.08 21.93 -18.63
N ALA A 58 -24.30 20.61 -18.65
CA ALA A 58 -25.05 19.92 -17.61
C ALA A 58 -24.38 20.06 -16.22
N LEU A 59 -23.06 19.86 -16.13
CA LEU A 59 -22.27 20.07 -14.91
C LEU A 59 -22.38 21.50 -14.39
N ASN A 60 -22.33 22.50 -15.28
CA ASN A 60 -22.43 23.90 -14.91
C ASN A 60 -23.84 24.26 -14.40
N ALA A 61 -24.88 23.64 -14.92
CA ALA A 61 -26.28 23.86 -14.54
C ALA A 61 -26.74 23.02 -13.33
N ALA A 62 -25.94 22.05 -12.90
CA ALA A 62 -26.31 21.13 -11.82
C ALA A 62 -26.57 21.86 -10.49
N ARG A 63 -27.49 21.35 -9.70
CA ARG A 63 -27.88 21.85 -8.39
C ARG A 63 -27.54 20.84 -7.30
N SER A 64 -27.52 21.27 -6.07
CA SER A 64 -27.39 20.39 -4.90
C SER A 64 -28.41 19.27 -4.93
N GLY A 65 -27.97 18.03 -4.80
CA GLY A 65 -28.82 16.83 -4.85
C GLY A 65 -29.18 16.33 -6.25
N ASP A 66 -28.64 16.93 -7.31
CA ASP A 66 -28.85 16.42 -8.68
C ASP A 66 -28.06 15.14 -8.94
N GLU A 67 -28.71 14.18 -9.58
CA GLU A 67 -28.11 13.02 -10.21
C GLU A 67 -28.19 13.19 -11.74
N LEU A 68 -27.07 13.48 -12.37
CA LEU A 68 -26.94 13.56 -13.83
C LEU A 68 -26.82 12.13 -14.38
N VAL A 69 -27.87 11.59 -14.95
CA VAL A 69 -27.94 10.24 -15.49
C VAL A 69 -27.57 10.24 -16.96
N LEU A 70 -26.39 9.76 -17.27
CA LEU A 70 -25.86 9.69 -18.62
C LEU A 70 -26.51 8.53 -19.41
N ALA A 71 -26.73 8.72 -20.71
CA ALA A 71 -27.32 7.68 -21.53
C ALA A 71 -26.42 6.43 -21.63
N ALA A 72 -27.02 5.25 -21.48
CA ALA A 72 -26.30 3.97 -21.51
C ALA A 72 -25.48 3.78 -22.80
N GLY A 73 -24.21 3.46 -22.68
CA GLY A 73 -23.29 3.23 -23.79
C GLY A 73 -22.92 4.47 -24.60
N ALA A 74 -23.40 5.65 -24.22
CA ALA A 74 -23.08 6.90 -24.93
C ALA A 74 -21.65 7.34 -24.62
N SER A 75 -21.02 8.04 -25.57
CA SER A 75 -19.73 8.67 -25.42
C SER A 75 -19.89 10.18 -25.28
N TYR A 76 -19.26 10.72 -24.24
CA TYR A 76 -19.16 12.15 -23.99
C TYR A 76 -17.69 12.54 -24.14
N VAL A 77 -17.38 13.25 -25.23
CA VAL A 77 -16.01 13.63 -25.56
C VAL A 77 -15.73 15.05 -25.06
N GLY A 78 -14.70 15.20 -24.24
CA GLY A 78 -14.33 16.51 -23.68
C GLY A 78 -13.39 16.41 -22.49
N ASN A 79 -12.91 17.57 -22.06
CA ASN A 79 -12.13 17.77 -20.83
C ASN A 79 -13.04 18.45 -19.81
N PHE A 80 -13.67 17.68 -18.93
CA PHE A 80 -14.72 18.15 -18.04
C PHE A 80 -14.14 18.74 -16.77
N ARG A 81 -14.64 19.90 -16.36
CA ARG A 81 -14.14 20.67 -15.22
C ARG A 81 -15.21 20.82 -14.15
N TRP A 82 -14.88 20.46 -12.92
CA TRP A 82 -15.69 20.74 -11.75
C TRP A 82 -14.97 21.76 -10.88
N THR A 83 -15.52 22.97 -10.81
CA THR A 83 -14.91 24.10 -10.07
C THR A 83 -15.89 24.70 -9.04
N ARG A 84 -16.93 23.94 -8.71
CA ARG A 84 -18.02 24.38 -7.84
C ARG A 84 -17.98 23.63 -6.50
N CYS A 85 -18.45 24.28 -5.46
CA CYS A 85 -18.71 23.66 -4.16
C CYS A 85 -20.15 24.01 -3.78
N LEU A 86 -21.02 23.02 -3.88
CA LEU A 86 -22.44 23.17 -3.59
C LEU A 86 -22.76 22.64 -2.18
N PRO A 87 -23.88 23.06 -1.54
CA PRO A 87 -24.26 22.57 -0.20
C PRO A 87 -24.47 21.06 -0.12
N GLY A 88 -24.87 20.39 -1.22
CA GLY A 88 -25.02 18.94 -1.31
C GLY A 88 -24.30 18.38 -2.53
N TYR A 89 -24.22 17.06 -2.59
CA TYR A 89 -23.56 16.36 -3.68
C TYR A 89 -24.25 16.57 -5.04
N VAL A 90 -23.42 16.56 -6.07
CA VAL A 90 -23.84 16.29 -7.45
C VAL A 90 -23.27 14.92 -7.82
N THR A 91 -24.10 14.05 -8.35
CA THR A 91 -23.68 12.74 -8.86
C THR A 91 -23.76 12.71 -10.38
N VAL A 92 -22.71 12.22 -11.02
CA VAL A 92 -22.70 11.89 -12.46
C VAL A 92 -22.64 10.37 -12.57
N THR A 93 -23.61 9.75 -13.19
CA THR A 93 -23.73 8.30 -13.16
C THR A 93 -24.24 7.69 -14.47
N GLY A 94 -23.80 6.45 -14.73
CA GLY A 94 -24.50 5.55 -15.65
C GLY A 94 -25.79 5.00 -15.00
N PRO A 95 -26.77 4.57 -15.81
CA PRO A 95 -28.04 4.08 -15.29
C PRO A 95 -27.91 2.72 -14.57
N ASP A 96 -27.04 1.84 -15.09
CA ASP A 96 -26.90 0.46 -14.64
C ASP A 96 -25.47 0.14 -14.19
N GLY A 97 -25.30 -0.93 -13.42
CA GLY A 97 -24.02 -1.42 -12.96
C GLY A 97 -24.10 -2.30 -11.72
N PRO A 98 -22.96 -2.76 -11.19
CA PRO A 98 -22.93 -3.58 -9.99
C PRO A 98 -23.55 -2.87 -8.77
N ALA A 99 -24.01 -3.66 -7.80
CA ALA A 99 -24.46 -3.14 -6.51
C ALA A 99 -23.33 -2.48 -5.72
N GLU A 100 -23.66 -1.68 -4.71
CA GLU A 100 -22.67 -1.13 -3.78
C GLU A 100 -21.89 -2.26 -3.10
N GLY A 101 -20.58 -2.07 -2.93
CA GLY A 101 -19.67 -3.08 -2.38
C GLY A 101 -19.23 -4.15 -3.38
N VAL A 102 -19.74 -4.12 -4.62
CA VAL A 102 -19.33 -5.02 -5.70
C VAL A 102 -18.42 -4.28 -6.67
N ARG A 103 -17.17 -4.72 -6.75
CA ARG A 103 -16.18 -4.12 -7.67
C ARG A 103 -16.60 -4.30 -9.13
N VAL A 104 -16.57 -3.19 -9.88
CA VAL A 104 -16.73 -3.26 -11.33
C VAL A 104 -15.51 -3.95 -11.96
N THR A 105 -15.76 -4.71 -13.03
CA THR A 105 -14.72 -5.20 -13.95
C THR A 105 -14.95 -4.62 -15.34
N PRO A 106 -13.95 -4.64 -16.24
CA PRO A 106 -14.15 -4.25 -17.64
C PRO A 106 -15.32 -4.98 -18.30
N THR A 107 -15.45 -6.30 -18.05
CA THR A 107 -16.56 -7.12 -18.56
C THR A 107 -17.93 -6.65 -18.02
N THR A 108 -18.03 -6.39 -16.70
CA THR A 108 -19.30 -5.91 -16.11
C THR A 108 -19.63 -4.49 -16.54
N ALA A 109 -18.64 -3.62 -16.75
CA ALA A 109 -18.83 -2.28 -17.28
C ALA A 109 -19.38 -2.31 -18.70
N ALA A 110 -18.80 -3.17 -19.56
CA ALA A 110 -19.26 -3.38 -20.93
C ALA A 110 -20.68 -3.95 -20.97
N ALA A 111 -20.99 -4.99 -20.19
CA ALA A 111 -22.32 -5.61 -20.10
C ALA A 111 -23.38 -4.62 -19.61
N SER A 112 -23.03 -3.75 -18.66
CA SER A 112 -23.90 -2.68 -18.14
C SER A 112 -23.95 -1.46 -19.05
N ARG A 113 -23.26 -1.46 -20.18
CA ARG A 113 -23.19 -0.37 -21.13
C ARG A 113 -22.84 0.97 -20.45
N TYR A 114 -21.71 0.99 -19.74
CA TYR A 114 -21.25 2.21 -19.07
C TYR A 114 -21.14 3.39 -20.04
N PRO A 115 -21.65 4.56 -19.68
CA PRO A 115 -21.34 5.78 -20.44
C PRO A 115 -19.84 6.07 -20.35
N ARG A 116 -19.28 6.51 -21.47
CA ARG A 116 -17.84 6.77 -21.60
C ARG A 116 -17.55 8.26 -21.56
N LEU A 117 -16.66 8.67 -20.66
CA LEU A 117 -16.08 10.00 -20.64
C LEU A 117 -14.70 9.93 -21.28
N ILE A 118 -14.49 10.65 -22.38
CA ILE A 118 -13.32 10.49 -23.23
C ILE A 118 -12.62 11.84 -23.44
N SER A 119 -11.37 11.95 -22.99
CA SER A 119 -10.55 13.12 -23.34
C SER A 119 -10.08 13.03 -24.79
N PRO A 120 -10.31 14.05 -25.61
CA PRO A 120 -9.76 14.13 -26.95
C PRO A 120 -8.33 14.70 -26.99
N THR A 121 -7.77 15.09 -25.85
CA THR A 121 -6.47 15.77 -25.73
C THR A 121 -5.59 15.11 -24.65
N ILE A 122 -4.44 15.71 -24.38
CA ILE A 122 -3.55 15.31 -23.26
C ILE A 122 -4.05 15.78 -21.89
N GLU A 123 -5.06 16.64 -21.86
CA GLU A 123 -5.65 17.16 -20.62
C GLU A 123 -6.48 16.08 -19.91
N PRO A 124 -6.68 16.18 -18.59
CA PRO A 124 -7.53 15.26 -17.85
C PRO A 124 -8.96 15.18 -18.41
N VAL A 125 -9.53 13.99 -18.38
CA VAL A 125 -10.96 13.78 -18.68
C VAL A 125 -11.80 14.53 -17.66
N ILE A 126 -11.43 14.40 -16.39
CA ILE A 126 -12.07 15.09 -15.24
C ILE A 126 -11.00 15.89 -14.50
N LEU A 127 -11.26 17.18 -14.31
CA LEU A 127 -10.44 18.06 -13.48
C LEU A 127 -11.30 18.76 -12.42
N ALA A 128 -11.01 18.49 -11.13
CA ALA A 128 -11.56 19.24 -10.01
C ALA A 128 -10.46 20.09 -9.36
N ARG A 129 -10.72 21.39 -9.14
CA ARG A 129 -9.75 22.34 -8.59
C ARG A 129 -10.42 23.56 -7.94
N LYS A 130 -9.63 24.43 -7.31
CA LYS A 130 -10.07 25.72 -6.74
C LYS A 130 -11.18 25.54 -5.70
N GLY A 131 -10.98 24.62 -4.75
CA GLY A 131 -11.96 24.38 -3.70
C GLY A 131 -13.24 23.68 -4.17
N ALA A 132 -13.25 23.06 -5.35
CA ALA A 132 -14.38 22.26 -5.82
C ALA A 132 -14.74 21.18 -4.81
N CYS A 133 -16.03 20.91 -4.61
CA CYS A 133 -16.42 19.89 -3.65
C CYS A 133 -17.69 19.12 -4.04
N ARG A 134 -17.94 18.03 -3.29
CA ARG A 134 -19.18 17.24 -3.30
C ARG A 134 -19.59 16.75 -4.69
N LEU A 135 -18.66 16.05 -5.35
CA LEU A 135 -18.89 15.37 -6.62
C LEU A 135 -18.78 13.85 -6.41
N ARG A 136 -19.73 13.11 -6.94
CA ARG A 136 -19.62 11.65 -7.08
C ARG A 136 -19.66 11.26 -8.56
N LEU A 137 -18.68 10.49 -9.00
CA LEU A 137 -18.65 9.86 -10.32
C LEU A 137 -18.93 8.39 -10.11
N SER A 138 -19.96 7.84 -10.73
CA SER A 138 -20.39 6.46 -10.47
C SER A 138 -20.77 5.75 -11.78
N ARG A 139 -20.36 4.47 -11.90
CA ARG A 139 -20.73 3.63 -13.05
C ARG A 139 -20.39 4.26 -14.40
N LEU A 140 -19.17 4.71 -14.54
CA LEU A 140 -18.63 5.38 -15.71
C LEU A 140 -17.35 4.69 -16.20
N GLU A 141 -17.17 4.65 -17.51
CA GLU A 141 -15.88 4.35 -18.14
C GLU A 141 -15.16 5.69 -18.42
N ILE A 142 -13.91 5.81 -17.98
CA ILE A 142 -13.12 7.06 -18.09
C ILE A 142 -11.80 6.73 -18.80
N THR A 143 -11.61 7.31 -19.98
CA THR A 143 -10.44 7.04 -20.84
C THR A 143 -10.08 8.25 -21.71
N ALA A 144 -9.05 8.10 -22.54
CA ALA A 144 -8.66 9.15 -23.50
C ALA A 144 -8.30 8.54 -24.86
N THR A 145 -8.53 9.31 -25.92
CA THR A 145 -8.18 8.93 -27.30
C THR A 145 -6.83 9.46 -27.74
N ALA A 146 -6.40 10.63 -27.22
CA ALA A 146 -5.13 11.25 -27.54
C ALA A 146 -4.27 11.36 -26.27
N GLN A 147 -3.08 10.78 -26.31
CA GLN A 147 -2.10 10.83 -25.23
C GLN A 147 -0.81 11.39 -25.79
N SER A 148 -0.20 12.33 -25.11
CA SER A 148 1.09 12.86 -25.51
C SER A 148 2.18 11.80 -25.39
N ALA A 149 3.06 11.76 -26.37
CA ALA A 149 4.31 11.02 -26.27
C ALA A 149 5.33 11.71 -25.31
N THR A 150 5.03 12.94 -24.87
CA THR A 150 5.88 13.69 -23.95
C THR A 150 5.29 13.69 -22.54
N ALA A 151 6.11 13.28 -21.57
CA ALA A 151 5.73 13.12 -20.19
C ALA A 151 5.16 14.36 -19.50
N SER A 152 5.58 15.53 -19.94
CA SER A 152 5.31 16.81 -19.28
C SER A 152 3.84 17.27 -19.33
N HIS A 153 3.01 16.62 -20.11
CA HIS A 153 1.65 17.09 -20.36
C HIS A 153 0.54 16.11 -19.98
N ASN A 154 0.89 14.86 -19.62
CA ASN A 154 -0.13 13.89 -19.20
C ASN A 154 -0.29 13.92 -17.69
N GLU A 155 -1.22 14.72 -17.24
CA GLU A 155 -1.46 14.97 -15.83
C GLU A 155 -2.36 13.94 -15.13
N GLY A 156 -2.87 12.96 -15.87
CA GLY A 156 -3.76 11.89 -15.39
C GLY A 156 -5.17 11.99 -15.99
N LEU A 157 -5.85 10.84 -16.05
CA LEU A 157 -7.22 10.77 -16.59
C LEU A 157 -8.23 11.46 -15.67
N VAL A 158 -8.11 11.24 -14.36
CA VAL A 158 -8.88 11.96 -13.33
C VAL A 158 -7.91 12.75 -12.48
N ARG A 159 -8.06 14.06 -12.43
CA ARG A 159 -7.22 14.93 -11.63
C ARG A 159 -8.03 15.71 -10.60
N LEU A 160 -7.82 15.38 -9.34
CA LEU A 160 -8.44 16.03 -8.20
C LEU A 160 -7.37 16.86 -7.47
N GLY A 161 -7.32 18.15 -7.74
CA GLY A 161 -6.30 19.10 -7.26
C GLY A 161 -5.22 19.40 -8.31
N ASP A 162 -4.90 20.68 -8.44
CA ASP A 162 -4.02 21.21 -9.49
C ASP A 162 -3.22 22.41 -8.98
N GLY A 163 -2.09 22.15 -8.33
CA GLY A 163 -1.22 23.22 -7.84
C GLY A 163 -1.83 24.09 -6.72
N ASP A 164 -2.78 23.52 -5.97
CA ASP A 164 -3.41 24.19 -4.85
C ASP A 164 -2.38 24.51 -3.76
N ASN A 165 -2.38 25.76 -3.29
CA ASN A 165 -1.40 26.29 -2.35
C ASN A 165 -1.98 26.60 -0.96
N THR A 166 -3.27 26.35 -0.76
CA THR A 166 -3.95 26.39 0.54
C THR A 166 -4.86 25.18 0.72
N LEU A 167 -5.18 24.83 1.97
CA LEU A 167 -6.11 23.73 2.26
C LEU A 167 -7.51 23.99 1.69
N GLU A 168 -7.96 25.21 1.71
CA GLU A 168 -9.28 25.63 1.20
C GLU A 168 -9.36 25.52 -0.32
N SER A 169 -8.24 25.74 -1.00
CA SER A 169 -8.17 25.63 -2.47
C SER A 169 -8.12 24.18 -2.96
N GLN A 170 -7.76 23.23 -2.09
CA GLN A 170 -7.82 21.81 -2.44
C GLN A 170 -9.28 21.36 -2.68
N PRO A 171 -9.55 20.59 -3.74
CA PRO A 171 -10.87 19.97 -3.91
C PRO A 171 -11.16 18.98 -2.78
N SER A 172 -12.44 18.83 -2.44
CA SER A 172 -12.81 17.98 -1.30
C SER A 172 -14.13 17.24 -1.49
N GLU A 173 -14.31 16.19 -0.69
CA GLU A 173 -15.54 15.40 -0.69
C GLU A 173 -15.89 14.88 -2.10
N ILE A 174 -14.90 14.25 -2.78
CA ILE A 174 -15.09 13.68 -4.12
C ILE A 174 -14.93 12.17 -4.05
N THR A 175 -15.87 11.45 -4.65
CA THR A 175 -15.88 9.99 -4.67
C THR A 175 -15.91 9.45 -6.10
N LEU A 176 -14.99 8.55 -6.41
CA LEU A 176 -15.02 7.66 -7.58
C LEU A 176 -15.62 6.32 -7.12
N ASP A 177 -16.76 5.93 -7.66
CA ASP A 177 -17.55 4.79 -7.21
C ASP A 177 -17.89 3.86 -8.38
N ARG A 178 -17.39 2.63 -8.35
CA ARG A 178 -17.64 1.67 -9.43
C ARG A 178 -17.33 2.24 -10.81
N VAL A 179 -16.21 2.96 -10.94
CA VAL A 179 -15.72 3.48 -12.20
C VAL A 179 -14.66 2.57 -12.81
N TRP A 180 -14.63 2.48 -14.12
CA TRP A 180 -13.54 1.88 -14.86
C TRP A 180 -12.69 2.99 -15.47
N VAL A 181 -11.48 3.19 -14.94
CA VAL A 181 -10.52 4.19 -15.43
C VAL A 181 -9.41 3.43 -16.15
N HIS A 182 -9.20 3.72 -17.42
CA HIS A 182 -8.19 2.98 -18.16
C HIS A 182 -7.45 3.81 -19.20
N GLY A 183 -6.18 3.44 -19.38
CA GLY A 183 -5.38 3.93 -20.50
C GLY A 183 -5.75 3.24 -21.80
N SER A 184 -4.76 3.07 -22.66
CA SER A 184 -4.91 2.42 -23.97
C SER A 184 -3.77 1.44 -24.20
N PRO A 185 -4.00 0.32 -24.91
CA PRO A 185 -2.93 -0.59 -25.29
C PRO A 185 -1.89 0.04 -26.24
N THR A 186 -2.21 1.13 -26.90
CA THR A 186 -1.38 1.75 -27.95
C THR A 186 -0.80 3.12 -27.58
N THR A 187 -1.34 3.78 -26.55
CA THR A 187 -0.91 5.13 -26.14
C THR A 187 -0.39 5.14 -24.69
N SER A 188 0.43 6.13 -24.38
CA SER A 188 0.98 6.30 -23.04
C SER A 188 0.00 7.05 -22.13
N THR A 189 -0.14 6.59 -20.89
CA THR A 189 -0.91 7.24 -19.82
C THR A 189 -0.06 7.27 -18.57
N LYS A 190 0.20 8.46 -18.02
CA LYS A 190 1.04 8.61 -16.84
C LYS A 190 0.31 8.28 -15.55
N ASN A 191 -0.88 8.83 -15.35
CA ASN A 191 -1.65 8.62 -14.13
C ASN A 191 -3.10 8.25 -14.45
N GLY A 192 -3.64 7.24 -13.77
CA GLY A 192 -5.08 6.94 -13.81
C GLY A 192 -5.85 8.01 -13.03
N ALA A 193 -5.51 8.20 -11.76
CA ALA A 193 -6.11 9.21 -10.89
C ALA A 193 -5.06 9.94 -10.05
N VAL A 194 -5.20 11.26 -9.94
CA VAL A 194 -4.40 12.14 -9.08
C VAL A 194 -5.28 12.65 -7.94
N PHE A 195 -4.87 12.37 -6.70
CA PHE A 195 -5.64 12.63 -5.47
C PHE A 195 -4.96 13.70 -4.61
N ASN A 196 -4.85 14.93 -5.14
CA ASN A 196 -4.25 16.08 -4.44
C ASN A 196 -5.31 16.96 -3.76
N GLY A 197 -6.20 16.34 -3.00
CA GLY A 197 -7.31 17.01 -2.33
C GLY A 197 -7.57 16.49 -0.93
N ARG A 198 -8.74 16.82 -0.39
CA ARG A 198 -9.21 16.44 0.95
C ARG A 198 -10.46 15.58 0.86
N SER A 199 -10.59 14.60 1.75
CA SER A 199 -11.78 13.73 1.79
C SER A 199 -12.08 13.09 0.42
N LEU A 200 -11.08 12.44 -0.17
CA LEU A 200 -11.18 11.79 -1.46
C LEU A 200 -11.32 10.28 -1.31
N ALA A 201 -12.21 9.69 -2.09
CA ALA A 201 -12.44 8.25 -2.06
C ALA A 201 -12.47 7.63 -3.47
N MET A 202 -11.95 6.41 -3.58
CA MET A 202 -12.18 5.51 -4.70
C MET A 202 -12.60 4.16 -4.14
N ILE A 203 -13.78 3.70 -4.54
CA ILE A 203 -14.37 2.46 -4.04
C ILE A 203 -14.91 1.60 -5.19
N ASP A 204 -14.83 0.29 -5.01
CA ASP A 204 -15.45 -0.71 -5.91
C ASP A 204 -15.05 -0.53 -7.38
N SER A 205 -13.87 0.03 -7.66
CA SER A 205 -13.49 0.54 -8.97
C SER A 205 -12.32 -0.27 -9.57
N TRP A 206 -12.08 -0.04 -10.86
CA TRP A 206 -11.04 -0.72 -11.63
C TRP A 206 -10.18 0.30 -12.36
N ILE A 207 -8.86 0.22 -12.17
CA ILE A 207 -7.88 0.98 -12.98
C ILE A 207 -6.95 -0.01 -13.68
N ASP A 208 -6.82 0.10 -14.99
CA ASP A 208 -5.87 -0.68 -15.78
C ASP A 208 -5.28 0.10 -16.97
N GLN A 209 -4.32 -0.54 -17.65
CA GLN A 209 -3.67 -0.02 -18.86
C GLN A 209 -2.99 1.35 -18.68
N VAL A 210 -2.63 1.70 -17.45
CA VAL A 210 -1.86 2.91 -17.14
C VAL A 210 -0.37 2.58 -17.23
N ARG A 211 0.28 3.04 -18.30
CA ARG A 211 1.66 2.69 -18.61
C ARG A 211 2.37 3.75 -19.44
N TRP A 212 3.69 3.84 -19.28
CA TRP A 212 4.54 4.73 -20.07
C TRP A 212 5.93 4.11 -20.26
N LYS A 213 6.50 4.18 -21.46
CA LYS A 213 7.90 3.80 -21.70
C LYS A 213 8.82 4.93 -21.26
N GLY A 214 9.85 4.59 -20.48
CA GLY A 214 10.90 5.54 -20.09
C GLY A 214 10.62 6.41 -18.87
N ILE A 215 9.37 6.49 -18.39
CA ILE A 215 9.01 7.19 -17.15
C ILE A 215 8.01 6.40 -16.33
N GLU A 216 7.91 6.72 -15.05
CA GLU A 216 6.96 6.10 -14.14
C GLU A 216 5.51 6.50 -14.43
N SER A 217 4.60 5.55 -14.19
CA SER A 217 3.16 5.70 -14.29
C SER A 217 2.47 5.20 -13.02
N HIS A 218 1.30 5.72 -12.69
CA HIS A 218 0.60 5.42 -11.43
C HIS A 218 -0.88 5.14 -11.67
N CYS A 219 -1.43 4.11 -11.02
CA CYS A 219 -2.88 3.98 -10.96
C CYS A 219 -3.48 5.14 -10.16
N VAL A 220 -3.03 5.31 -8.92
CA VAL A 220 -3.41 6.44 -8.06
C VAL A 220 -2.15 7.09 -7.49
N VAL A 221 -2.11 8.42 -7.52
CA VAL A 221 -1.04 9.17 -6.87
C VAL A 221 -1.61 10.33 -6.06
N ALA A 222 -1.11 10.50 -4.85
CA ALA A 222 -1.40 11.63 -3.97
C ALA A 222 -0.09 12.28 -3.54
N TRP A 223 0.33 13.34 -4.24
CA TRP A 223 1.56 14.05 -3.88
C TRP A 223 1.35 15.02 -2.72
N THR A 224 0.28 15.80 -2.78
CA THR A 224 0.04 16.95 -1.90
C THR A 224 -1.35 16.93 -1.27
N GLY A 225 -2.12 15.88 -1.47
CA GLY A 225 -3.45 15.73 -0.87
C GLY A 225 -3.37 15.67 0.65
N ALA A 226 -4.17 16.48 1.34
CA ALA A 226 -4.15 16.52 2.81
C ALA A 226 -4.78 15.27 3.45
N GLY A 227 -5.67 14.57 2.71
CA GLY A 227 -6.52 13.50 3.28
C GLY A 227 -7.76 14.07 4.01
N PRO A 228 -8.55 13.23 4.71
CA PRO A 228 -8.46 11.77 4.68
C PRO A 228 -8.66 11.18 3.28
N MET A 229 -8.19 9.94 3.07
CA MET A 229 -8.30 9.23 1.79
C MET A 229 -8.78 7.81 2.00
N LYS A 230 -9.67 7.35 1.10
CA LYS A 230 -10.19 5.98 1.12
C LYS A 230 -10.01 5.32 -0.24
N LEU A 231 -9.24 4.22 -0.27
CA LEU A 231 -9.07 3.35 -1.44
C LEU A 231 -9.50 1.95 -1.02
N VAL A 232 -10.76 1.58 -1.28
CA VAL A 232 -11.35 0.33 -0.77
C VAL A 232 -11.99 -0.47 -1.88
N ASN A 233 -11.68 -1.77 -1.93
CA ASN A 233 -12.24 -2.72 -2.88
C ASN A 233 -11.99 -2.32 -4.35
N ASN A 234 -10.77 -1.90 -4.68
CA ASN A 234 -10.40 -1.55 -6.05
C ASN A 234 -9.44 -2.59 -6.66
N HIS A 235 -9.33 -2.55 -7.98
CA HIS A 235 -8.29 -3.24 -8.74
C HIS A 235 -7.34 -2.20 -9.34
N PHE A 236 -6.04 -2.42 -9.14
CA PHE A 236 -4.97 -1.54 -9.63
C PHE A 236 -3.97 -2.34 -10.46
N ASP A 237 -4.03 -2.17 -11.77
CA ASP A 237 -3.14 -2.81 -12.74
C ASP A 237 -2.41 -1.77 -13.60
N CYS A 238 -1.25 -1.34 -13.11
CA CYS A 238 -0.45 -0.30 -13.74
C CYS A 238 1.03 -0.71 -13.83
N ALA A 239 1.68 -0.29 -14.91
CA ALA A 239 3.04 -0.73 -15.20
C ALA A 239 4.03 -0.35 -14.09
N SER A 240 4.00 0.89 -13.56
CA SER A 240 5.03 1.34 -12.64
C SER A 240 4.60 1.21 -11.18
N ILE A 241 3.69 2.04 -10.69
CA ILE A 241 3.27 2.07 -9.29
C ILE A 241 1.75 1.98 -9.20
N GLY A 242 1.23 1.06 -8.39
CA GLY A 242 -0.20 0.97 -8.15
C GLY A 242 -0.72 2.19 -7.39
N VAL A 243 -0.22 2.43 -6.17
CA VAL A 243 -0.56 3.61 -5.36
C VAL A 243 0.71 4.25 -4.83
N LEU A 244 0.85 5.58 -5.01
CA LEU A 244 1.94 6.39 -4.47
C LEU A 244 1.40 7.49 -3.56
N LEU A 245 1.91 7.57 -2.33
CA LEU A 245 1.62 8.61 -1.35
C LEU A 245 2.85 9.49 -1.10
N GLY A 246 2.75 10.80 -1.37
CA GLY A 246 3.84 11.75 -1.24
C GLY A 246 4.83 11.75 -2.39
N GLY A 247 6.03 12.28 -2.17
CA GLY A 247 7.16 12.20 -3.11
C GLY A 247 7.24 13.30 -4.16
N ALA A 248 6.58 14.43 -3.97
CA ALA A 248 6.79 15.63 -4.77
C ALA A 248 6.85 16.87 -3.88
N ALA A 249 7.44 17.92 -4.42
CA ALA A 249 7.47 19.24 -3.77
C ALA A 249 6.04 19.68 -3.44
N ARG A 250 5.82 20.11 -2.20
CA ARG A 250 4.50 20.44 -1.70
C ARG A 250 4.16 21.88 -1.92
N GLY A 251 2.96 22.13 -2.46
CA GLY A 251 2.40 23.48 -2.56
C GLY A 251 2.03 24.07 -1.19
N ILE A 252 1.76 23.21 -0.18
CA ILE A 252 1.31 23.61 1.15
C ILE A 252 2.28 23.06 2.20
N ALA A 253 2.91 23.96 2.95
CA ALA A 253 3.88 23.59 3.98
C ALA A 253 3.24 22.69 5.07
N GLY A 254 3.92 21.62 5.49
CA GLY A 254 3.47 20.70 6.53
C GLY A 254 2.34 19.74 6.12
N VAL A 255 1.81 19.83 4.91
CA VAL A 255 0.73 18.96 4.41
C VAL A 255 1.30 17.73 3.73
N ALA A 256 0.80 16.56 4.12
CA ALA A 256 1.04 15.26 3.47
C ALA A 256 -0.22 14.42 3.53
N PRO A 257 -0.34 13.41 2.67
CA PRO A 257 -1.43 12.45 2.76
C PRO A 257 -1.54 11.90 4.19
N SER A 258 -2.69 12.07 4.80
CA SER A 258 -2.94 11.67 6.18
C SER A 258 -4.29 10.99 6.32
N ASP A 259 -4.42 10.08 7.30
CA ASP A 259 -5.64 9.31 7.50
C ASP A 259 -6.03 8.53 6.24
N VAL A 260 -5.09 7.69 5.77
CA VAL A 260 -5.22 6.95 4.51
C VAL A 260 -5.64 5.52 4.77
N GLU A 261 -6.80 5.13 4.26
CA GLU A 261 -7.33 3.77 4.30
C GLU A 261 -7.15 3.09 2.93
N VAL A 262 -6.37 2.00 2.87
CA VAL A 262 -6.14 1.18 1.67
C VAL A 262 -6.51 -0.26 2.01
N ARG A 263 -7.73 -0.70 1.66
CA ARG A 263 -8.27 -1.96 2.14
C ARG A 263 -8.97 -2.78 1.07
N GLY A 264 -8.75 -4.09 1.08
CA GLY A 264 -9.44 -5.03 0.21
C GLY A 264 -9.17 -4.81 -1.28
N ASN A 265 -8.03 -4.22 -1.63
CA ASN A 265 -7.69 -3.96 -3.02
C ASN A 265 -6.84 -5.10 -3.61
N HIS A 266 -6.95 -5.27 -4.91
CA HIS A 266 -6.09 -6.13 -5.69
C HIS A 266 -5.07 -5.27 -6.45
N PHE A 267 -3.80 -5.43 -6.12
CA PHE A 267 -2.67 -4.80 -6.81
C PHE A 267 -1.97 -5.85 -7.66
N VAL A 268 -1.84 -5.58 -8.93
CA VAL A 268 -1.18 -6.49 -9.87
C VAL A 268 -0.46 -5.72 -10.97
N LYS A 269 0.55 -6.34 -11.59
CA LYS A 269 1.09 -5.88 -12.88
C LYS A 269 0.87 -6.96 -13.91
N ASP A 270 0.14 -6.65 -14.97
CA ASP A 270 0.03 -7.53 -16.12
C ASP A 270 1.42 -7.75 -16.76
N THR A 271 1.73 -8.99 -17.10
CA THR A 271 2.99 -9.35 -17.76
C THR A 271 3.17 -8.66 -19.12
N ALA A 272 2.09 -8.19 -19.75
CA ALA A 272 2.13 -7.34 -20.93
C ALA A 272 2.86 -5.99 -20.71
N TYR A 273 3.10 -5.60 -19.44
CA TYR A 273 3.88 -4.39 -19.12
C TYR A 273 5.38 -4.61 -19.03
N ARG A 274 5.88 -5.79 -19.34
CA ARG A 274 7.33 -6.01 -19.48
C ARG A 274 7.90 -5.09 -20.55
N GLY A 275 9.03 -4.42 -20.22
CA GLY A 275 9.63 -3.39 -21.07
C GLY A 275 9.06 -1.97 -20.87
N TYR A 276 8.13 -1.80 -19.92
CA TYR A 276 7.75 -0.49 -19.37
C TYR A 276 8.47 -0.26 -18.03
N VAL A 277 8.56 0.98 -17.58
CA VAL A 277 9.13 1.28 -16.27
C VAL A 277 8.30 0.60 -15.17
N ALA A 278 8.85 -0.43 -14.55
CA ALA A 278 8.22 -1.13 -13.42
C ALA A 278 8.94 -0.76 -12.12
N LYS A 279 8.16 -0.44 -11.08
CA LYS A 279 8.66 -0.10 -9.75
C LYS A 279 7.93 -0.92 -8.68
N ASN A 280 7.11 -0.26 -7.87
CA ASN A 280 6.46 -0.85 -6.70
C ASN A 280 4.95 -1.02 -6.93
N LEU A 281 4.27 -1.85 -6.16
CA LEU A 281 2.81 -1.94 -6.21
C LEU A 281 2.16 -0.93 -5.25
N PHE A 282 2.73 -0.77 -4.05
CA PHE A 282 2.33 0.25 -3.09
C PHE A 282 3.55 1.00 -2.58
N GLU A 283 3.51 2.32 -2.58
CA GLU A 283 4.63 3.17 -2.16
C GLU A 283 4.18 4.33 -1.28
N VAL A 284 4.88 4.49 -0.15
CA VAL A 284 4.80 5.68 0.71
C VAL A 284 6.13 6.40 0.63
N LYS A 285 6.12 7.70 0.34
CA LYS A 285 7.29 8.58 0.50
C LYS A 285 7.10 9.57 1.64
N ASP A 286 5.90 10.09 1.80
CA ASP A 286 5.50 10.94 2.91
C ASP A 286 4.02 10.74 3.18
N ALA A 287 3.67 10.17 4.29
CA ALA A 287 2.27 10.07 4.70
C ALA A 287 2.18 9.78 6.20
N ARG A 288 1.03 10.04 6.78
CA ARG A 288 0.78 9.81 8.22
C ARG A 288 -0.50 9.04 8.42
N ARG A 289 -0.48 8.11 9.39
CA ARG A 289 -1.65 7.29 9.74
C ARG A 289 -2.20 6.56 8.51
N VAL A 290 -1.34 5.70 7.96
CA VAL A 290 -1.65 4.89 6.79
C VAL A 290 -2.01 3.48 7.25
N LEU A 291 -3.16 2.99 6.81
CA LEU A 291 -3.59 1.61 7.00
C LEU A 291 -3.62 0.88 5.65
N LEU A 292 -2.71 -0.06 5.47
CA LEU A 292 -2.70 -1.01 4.35
C LEU A 292 -3.16 -2.38 4.87
N GLU A 293 -4.43 -2.74 4.66
CA GLU A 293 -5.04 -3.91 5.28
C GLU A 293 -5.83 -4.77 4.30
N GLY A 294 -5.63 -6.09 4.37
CA GLY A 294 -6.47 -7.04 3.65
C GLY A 294 -6.37 -6.93 2.14
N ASN A 295 -5.21 -6.58 1.60
CA ASN A 295 -4.99 -6.49 0.16
C ASN A 295 -4.29 -7.73 -0.38
N VAL A 296 -4.50 -8.02 -1.67
CA VAL A 296 -3.69 -8.95 -2.46
C VAL A 296 -2.76 -8.12 -3.34
N ILE A 297 -1.46 -8.38 -3.25
CA ILE A 297 -0.40 -7.60 -3.89
C ILE A 297 0.52 -8.58 -4.62
N GLU A 298 0.50 -8.57 -5.96
CA GLU A 298 1.18 -9.62 -6.72
C GLU A 298 1.77 -9.15 -8.05
N HIS A 299 2.74 -9.91 -8.57
CA HIS A 299 3.43 -9.68 -9.83
C HIS A 299 4.23 -8.36 -9.84
N SER A 300 5.32 -8.29 -9.11
CA SER A 300 6.30 -7.20 -9.23
C SER A 300 7.64 -7.76 -9.68
N TRP A 301 8.18 -7.26 -10.78
CA TRP A 301 9.47 -7.71 -11.35
C TRP A 301 10.51 -6.59 -11.43
N PHE A 302 11.79 -6.99 -11.61
CA PHE A 302 12.89 -6.06 -11.78
C PHE A 302 12.86 -5.44 -13.19
N GLU A 303 12.79 -4.12 -13.22
CA GLU A 303 12.92 -3.33 -14.45
C GLU A 303 13.66 -2.01 -14.13
N ALA A 304 12.97 -1.04 -13.55
CA ALA A 304 13.57 0.24 -13.14
C ALA A 304 14.01 0.26 -11.66
N GLN A 305 13.44 -0.60 -10.84
CA GLN A 305 13.79 -0.76 -9.43
C GLN A 305 13.76 -2.25 -9.04
N SER A 306 14.06 -2.54 -7.77
CA SER A 306 14.31 -3.89 -7.26
C SER A 306 13.03 -4.74 -7.06
N ALA A 307 12.00 -4.54 -7.85
CA ALA A 307 10.75 -5.34 -7.83
C ALA A 307 10.08 -5.40 -6.44
N MET A 308 10.08 -4.32 -5.71
CA MET A 308 9.44 -4.23 -4.40
C MET A 308 7.92 -4.28 -4.54
N ALA A 309 7.24 -5.11 -3.76
CA ALA A 309 5.78 -5.06 -3.70
C ALA A 309 5.32 -3.86 -2.87
N ILE A 310 5.85 -3.72 -1.66
CA ILE A 310 5.56 -2.61 -0.74
C ILE A 310 6.85 -1.86 -0.45
N ASN A 311 6.88 -0.57 -0.78
CA ASN A 311 7.99 0.32 -0.51
C ASN A 311 7.56 1.43 0.46
N LEU A 312 8.00 1.34 1.69
CA LEU A 312 7.82 2.36 2.70
C LEU A 312 9.11 3.18 2.77
N GLN A 313 9.05 4.39 2.31
CA GLN A 313 10.20 5.29 2.27
C GLN A 313 9.82 6.61 2.93
N SER A 314 10.65 7.09 3.86
CA SER A 314 10.51 8.46 4.32
C SER A 314 11.46 9.32 3.48
N LEU A 315 10.88 10.10 2.58
CA LEU A 315 11.60 10.95 1.65
C LEU A 315 11.00 12.34 1.66
N THR A 316 11.51 13.20 2.53
CA THR A 316 11.12 14.61 2.55
C THR A 316 11.77 15.37 1.40
N ASP A 317 10.99 16.25 0.78
CA ASP A 317 11.50 17.28 -0.10
C ASP A 317 12.35 18.29 0.70
N GLU A 318 13.35 18.88 0.08
CA GLU A 318 14.21 19.93 0.64
C GLU A 318 13.44 21.11 1.26
N LYS A 319 12.25 21.38 0.76
CA LYS A 319 11.40 22.50 1.19
C LYS A 319 10.51 22.16 2.37
N ASN A 320 10.42 20.91 2.82
CA ASN A 320 9.47 20.52 3.84
C ASN A 320 9.97 19.39 4.75
N SER A 321 11.03 19.67 5.50
CA SER A 321 11.61 18.74 6.49
C SER A 321 10.66 18.37 7.64
N ALA A 322 9.53 19.06 7.78
CA ALA A 322 8.57 18.86 8.87
C ALA A 322 7.64 17.64 8.67
N VAL A 323 7.63 17.03 7.49
CA VAL A 323 6.73 15.90 7.19
C VAL A 323 7.54 14.65 6.95
N GLN A 324 7.24 13.63 7.72
CA GLN A 324 7.88 12.32 7.71
C GLN A 324 6.82 11.25 7.49
N ALA A 325 7.22 10.11 6.96
CA ALA A 325 6.38 8.93 6.97
C ALA A 325 6.30 8.39 8.41
N THR A 326 5.10 8.40 8.98
CA THR A 326 4.89 7.97 10.36
C THR A 326 3.51 7.35 10.55
N ASP A 327 3.39 6.52 11.59
CA ASP A 327 2.13 5.87 11.95
C ASP A 327 1.59 5.02 10.79
N ILE A 328 2.39 4.03 10.35
CA ILE A 328 2.05 3.15 9.24
C ILE A 328 1.74 1.75 9.77
N THR A 329 0.56 1.24 9.44
CA THR A 329 0.13 -0.13 9.74
C THR A 329 -0.05 -0.91 8.45
N VAL A 330 0.72 -2.00 8.31
CA VAL A 330 0.63 -2.96 7.18
C VAL A 330 0.18 -4.30 7.76
N ARG A 331 -1.05 -4.72 7.49
CA ARG A 331 -1.54 -5.94 8.10
C ARG A 331 -2.51 -6.73 7.23
N TRP A 332 -2.51 -8.04 7.44
CA TRP A 332 -3.44 -8.96 6.77
C TRP A 332 -3.36 -8.89 5.24
N ASN A 333 -2.18 -8.59 4.70
CA ASN A 333 -1.98 -8.59 3.26
C ASN A 333 -1.33 -9.90 2.81
N ARG A 334 -1.68 -10.34 1.61
CA ARG A 334 -0.95 -11.39 0.90
C ARG A 334 -0.09 -10.76 -0.19
N VAL A 335 1.21 -10.99 -0.12
CA VAL A 335 2.17 -10.58 -1.14
C VAL A 335 2.76 -11.83 -1.78
N THR A 336 2.70 -11.92 -3.10
CA THR A 336 3.25 -13.06 -3.83
C THR A 336 3.84 -12.64 -5.17
N GLN A 337 4.73 -13.46 -5.72
CA GLN A 337 5.35 -13.26 -7.04
C GLN A 337 5.99 -11.87 -7.19
N ALA A 338 6.82 -11.50 -6.22
CA ALA A 338 7.55 -10.23 -6.22
C ALA A 338 9.06 -10.46 -6.02
N GLY A 339 9.86 -9.49 -6.43
CA GLY A 339 11.31 -9.53 -6.16
C GLY A 339 11.63 -9.31 -4.70
N GLN A 340 10.91 -8.37 -4.05
CA GLN A 340 10.99 -8.10 -2.62
C GLN A 340 9.57 -7.90 -2.05
N CYS A 341 9.34 -8.32 -0.79
CA CYS A 341 8.04 -8.13 -0.17
C CYS A 341 7.90 -6.70 0.39
N ILE A 342 8.67 -6.36 1.42
CA ILE A 342 8.59 -5.06 2.09
C ILE A 342 9.97 -4.43 2.18
N THR A 343 10.07 -3.20 1.73
CA THR A 343 11.24 -2.35 1.92
C THR A 343 10.85 -1.16 2.81
N MET A 344 11.68 -0.89 3.82
CA MET A 344 11.57 0.29 4.68
C MET A 344 12.87 1.07 4.61
N SER A 345 12.77 2.36 4.27
CA SER A 345 13.93 3.23 4.15
C SER A 345 13.63 4.62 4.68
N ALA A 346 14.45 5.08 5.60
CA ALA A 346 14.35 6.41 6.18
C ALA A 346 15.46 7.34 5.67
N ARG A 347 15.64 7.40 4.37
CA ARG A 347 16.60 8.33 3.75
C ARG A 347 15.91 9.63 3.36
N GLY A 348 16.41 10.74 3.89
CA GLY A 348 16.08 12.06 3.39
C GLY A 348 16.60 12.26 1.96
N TYR A 349 16.00 13.19 1.26
CA TYR A 349 16.44 13.64 -0.05
C TYR A 349 17.58 14.66 0.13
N ASN A 350 18.63 14.58 -0.71
CA ASN A 350 19.79 15.49 -0.68
C ASN A 350 20.46 15.65 0.71
N GLY A 351 20.52 14.57 1.49
CA GLY A 351 21.20 14.57 2.79
C GLY A 351 20.37 15.13 3.96
N VAL A 352 19.13 15.54 3.73
CA VAL A 352 18.21 15.90 4.80
C VAL A 352 17.75 14.63 5.52
N ALA A 353 17.89 14.58 6.84
CA ALA A 353 17.41 13.47 7.65
C ALA A 353 15.86 13.40 7.58
N SER A 354 15.34 12.24 7.26
CA SER A 354 13.92 11.98 7.21
C SER A 354 13.62 10.65 7.88
N PRO A 355 13.60 10.62 9.23
CA PRO A 355 13.32 9.39 9.96
C PRO A 355 11.91 8.89 9.67
N MET A 356 11.77 7.56 9.61
CA MET A 356 10.46 6.89 9.57
C MET A 356 10.12 6.40 10.95
N ALA A 357 8.93 6.71 11.45
CA ALA A 357 8.57 6.37 12.82
C ALA A 357 7.27 5.59 12.93
N LYS A 358 7.18 4.74 13.97
CA LYS A 358 5.97 4.01 14.36
C LYS A 358 5.39 3.20 13.18
N VAL A 359 6.10 2.17 12.77
CA VAL A 359 5.66 1.25 11.72
C VAL A 359 5.33 -0.10 12.35
N GLN A 360 4.14 -0.62 12.08
CA GLN A 360 3.73 -1.97 12.45
C GLN A 360 3.44 -2.79 11.20
N VAL A 361 4.09 -3.95 11.12
CA VAL A 361 3.86 -4.96 10.08
C VAL A 361 3.39 -6.22 10.78
N GLU A 362 2.12 -6.58 10.61
CA GLU A 362 1.55 -7.72 11.34
C GLU A 362 0.64 -8.59 10.49
N GLN A 363 0.68 -9.89 10.72
CA GLN A 363 -0.25 -10.84 10.09
C GLN A 363 -0.20 -10.80 8.56
N ASN A 364 0.96 -10.58 7.94
CA ASN A 364 1.08 -10.62 6.49
C ASN A 364 1.71 -11.95 6.05
N LEU A 365 1.31 -12.40 4.87
CA LEU A 365 1.85 -13.57 4.18
C LEU A 365 2.63 -13.13 2.94
N CYS A 366 3.95 -13.28 2.95
CA CYS A 366 4.82 -13.06 1.79
C CYS A 366 5.33 -14.40 1.29
N THR A 367 4.96 -14.80 0.08
CA THR A 367 5.36 -16.06 -0.55
C THR A 367 5.84 -15.85 -1.98
N GLU A 368 6.58 -16.80 -2.52
CA GLU A 368 7.12 -16.71 -3.89
C GLU A 368 7.93 -15.42 -4.13
N ILE A 369 8.67 -14.99 -3.10
CA ILE A 369 9.48 -13.77 -3.15
C ILE A 369 10.89 -14.11 -3.66
N GLY A 370 11.46 -13.22 -4.48
CA GLY A 370 12.77 -13.38 -5.09
C GLY A 370 12.74 -13.58 -6.60
N ILE A 371 11.62 -13.32 -7.24
CA ILE A 371 11.49 -13.36 -8.71
C ILE A 371 12.30 -12.19 -9.31
N ASP A 372 13.14 -12.51 -10.28
CA ASP A 372 13.92 -11.53 -11.10
C ASP A 372 14.77 -10.52 -10.33
N SER A 373 15.10 -10.73 -9.04
CA SER A 373 15.70 -9.68 -8.23
C SER A 373 16.70 -10.18 -7.17
N ILE A 374 17.11 -9.27 -6.29
CA ILE A 374 18.14 -9.41 -5.26
C ILE A 374 17.80 -10.47 -4.18
N ASN A 375 16.67 -11.14 -4.29
CA ASN A 375 16.29 -12.30 -3.48
C ASN A 375 16.27 -12.04 -1.97
N ARG A 376 15.62 -10.97 -1.53
CA ARG A 376 15.34 -10.68 -0.13
C ARG A 376 13.87 -10.39 0.07
N VAL A 377 13.33 -10.82 1.19
CA VAL A 377 11.92 -10.57 1.53
C VAL A 377 11.76 -9.22 2.22
N LEU A 378 12.68 -8.91 3.13
CA LEU A 378 12.67 -7.69 3.92
C LEU A 378 13.97 -6.89 3.72
N LEU A 379 13.82 -5.57 3.56
CA LEU A 379 14.93 -4.62 3.61
C LEU A 379 14.58 -3.50 4.58
N LEU A 380 15.42 -3.31 5.60
CA LEU A 380 15.30 -2.22 6.57
C LEU A 380 16.57 -1.37 6.51
N THR A 381 16.44 -0.09 6.18
CA THR A 381 17.61 0.79 6.02
C THR A 381 17.45 2.12 6.72
N ALA A 382 18.59 2.65 7.18
CA ALA A 382 18.75 3.97 7.78
C ALA A 382 17.90 4.20 9.05
N ASP A 383 17.51 5.43 9.32
CA ASP A 383 16.95 5.93 10.58
C ASP A 383 15.47 5.51 10.75
N LEU A 384 15.25 4.25 11.12
CA LEU A 384 13.94 3.73 11.48
C LEU A 384 13.68 3.91 12.98
N GLN A 385 12.59 4.57 13.34
CA GLN A 385 12.26 4.93 14.74
C GLN A 385 11.00 4.20 15.21
N GLY A 386 11.18 2.99 15.74
CA GLY A 386 10.09 2.13 16.20
C GLY A 386 9.42 1.37 15.05
N VAL A 387 9.99 0.21 14.73
CA VAL A 387 9.43 -0.76 13.76
C VAL A 387 9.16 -2.06 14.49
N GLU A 388 7.93 -2.55 14.42
CA GLU A 388 7.54 -3.87 14.92
C GLU A 388 7.06 -4.75 13.77
N LEU A 389 7.67 -5.94 13.62
CA LEU A 389 7.20 -7.00 12.73
C LEU A 389 6.69 -8.15 13.61
N ARG A 390 5.37 -8.42 13.54
CA ARG A 390 4.72 -9.40 14.41
C ARG A 390 3.84 -10.37 13.64
N HIS A 391 3.93 -11.65 13.94
CA HIS A 391 3.10 -12.70 13.36
C HIS A 391 3.04 -12.66 11.82
N ASN A 392 4.15 -12.37 11.15
CA ASN A 392 4.22 -12.45 9.69
C ASN A 392 4.84 -13.78 9.25
N THR A 393 4.47 -14.24 8.08
CA THR A 393 5.13 -15.37 7.41
C THR A 393 5.87 -14.86 6.19
N PHE A 394 7.19 -14.97 6.22
CA PHE A 394 8.12 -14.48 5.20
C PHE A 394 8.85 -15.65 4.55
N ILE A 395 8.46 -15.98 3.32
CA ILE A 395 9.00 -17.12 2.57
C ILE A 395 9.57 -16.62 1.25
N ARG A 396 10.83 -16.91 1.00
CA ARG A 396 11.43 -16.68 -0.30
C ARG A 396 11.50 -17.97 -1.13
N LEU A 397 11.58 -17.81 -2.43
CA LEU A 397 11.86 -18.92 -3.33
C LEU A 397 13.27 -19.48 -3.09
N ALA A 398 13.40 -20.80 -3.15
CA ALA A 398 14.68 -21.47 -3.21
C ALA A 398 15.28 -21.28 -4.62
N THR A 399 15.81 -20.10 -4.90
CA THR A 399 16.48 -19.82 -6.17
C THR A 399 17.99 -19.93 -6.02
N PRO A 400 18.77 -20.16 -7.11
CA PRO A 400 20.22 -20.20 -7.04
C PRO A 400 20.86 -18.86 -6.67
N ARG A 401 20.10 -17.78 -6.62
CA ARG A 401 20.61 -16.47 -6.20
C ARG A 401 20.70 -16.39 -4.68
N LYS A 402 21.91 -16.31 -4.16
CA LYS A 402 22.22 -16.19 -2.74
C LYS A 402 22.07 -14.73 -2.30
N GLY A 403 21.39 -14.51 -1.18
CA GLY A 403 21.24 -13.21 -0.55
C GLY A 403 20.50 -13.36 0.78
N PRO A 404 20.59 -12.38 1.70
CA PRO A 404 19.88 -12.43 2.96
C PRO A 404 18.37 -12.32 2.76
N ILE A 405 17.61 -13.14 3.48
CA ILE A 405 16.13 -13.04 3.48
C ILE A 405 15.67 -11.74 4.13
N THR A 406 16.27 -11.36 5.24
CA THR A 406 16.10 -10.05 5.89
C THR A 406 17.45 -9.35 5.90
N TYR A 407 17.49 -8.16 5.31
CA TYR A 407 18.69 -7.33 5.28
C TYR A 407 18.48 -6.03 6.06
N VAL A 408 19.31 -5.81 7.06
CA VAL A 408 19.31 -4.59 7.87
C VAL A 408 20.59 -3.78 7.60
N GLN A 409 20.47 -2.48 7.34
CA GLN A 409 21.60 -1.64 6.96
C GLN A 409 21.42 -0.19 7.39
N LYS A 410 22.27 0.32 8.26
CA LYS A 410 22.27 1.75 8.60
C LYS A 410 22.98 2.60 7.54
N GLY A 411 23.94 2.03 6.82
CA GLY A 411 24.80 2.78 5.90
C GLY A 411 25.59 3.86 6.64
N SER A 412 25.59 5.08 6.11
CA SER A 412 26.19 6.27 6.75
C SER A 412 25.23 6.98 7.73
N GLY A 413 23.99 6.52 7.87
CA GLY A 413 23.00 7.12 8.76
C GLY A 413 23.14 6.68 10.20
N PRO A 414 22.35 7.27 11.13
CA PRO A 414 22.29 6.83 12.50
C PRO A 414 21.72 5.41 12.59
N PRO A 415 22.01 4.66 13.67
CA PRO A 415 21.33 3.40 13.95
C PRO A 415 19.83 3.62 14.08
N ALA A 416 19.02 2.63 13.71
CA ALA A 416 17.60 2.62 14.02
C ALA A 416 17.40 2.75 15.54
N SER A 417 16.39 3.47 16.00
CA SER A 417 16.15 3.61 17.43
C SER A 417 15.65 2.30 18.04
N ARG A 418 14.70 1.64 17.32
CA ARG A 418 14.13 0.38 17.78
C ARG A 418 13.59 -0.45 16.63
N VAL A 419 13.90 -1.77 16.63
CA VAL A 419 13.35 -2.75 15.70
C VAL A 419 13.03 -4.06 16.43
N ASP A 420 11.79 -4.49 16.36
CA ASP A 420 11.30 -5.70 17.03
C ASP A 420 10.81 -6.74 16.01
N PHE A 421 11.33 -7.96 16.10
CA PHE A 421 10.88 -9.15 15.38
C PHE A 421 10.21 -10.08 16.39
N VAL A 422 8.91 -10.20 16.34
CA VAL A 422 8.12 -10.94 17.32
C VAL A 422 7.21 -11.94 16.61
N ASP A 423 7.31 -13.20 16.98
CA ASP A 423 6.39 -14.25 16.56
C ASP A 423 6.27 -14.45 15.05
N ASN A 424 7.32 -14.18 14.25
CA ASN A 424 7.30 -14.35 12.80
C ASN A 424 7.81 -15.74 12.38
N LEU A 425 7.45 -16.18 11.18
CA LEU A 425 8.08 -17.27 10.45
C LEU A 425 8.95 -16.68 9.34
N ILE A 426 10.25 -17.02 9.32
CA ILE A 426 11.24 -16.40 8.44
C ILE A 426 12.15 -17.47 7.82
N GLY A 427 12.14 -17.62 6.49
CA GLY A 427 13.07 -18.53 5.83
C GLY A 427 12.85 -18.74 4.32
N PRO A 428 13.72 -19.49 3.70
CA PRO A 428 15.00 -20.00 4.19
C PRO A 428 16.04 -18.90 4.41
N GLY A 429 16.80 -18.99 5.50
CA GLY A 429 17.85 -18.04 5.88
C GLY A 429 19.14 -18.22 5.08
N LEU A 430 19.46 -19.47 4.71
CA LEU A 430 20.70 -19.90 4.06
C LEU A 430 21.95 -19.45 4.86
N ASP A 431 23.04 -19.14 4.16
CA ASP A 431 24.33 -18.75 4.75
C ASP A 431 24.29 -17.39 5.51
N TYR A 432 23.17 -16.68 5.45
CA TYR A 432 23.01 -15.34 6.05
C TYR A 432 22.20 -15.34 7.34
N GLY A 433 21.60 -16.48 7.71
CA GLY A 433 20.66 -16.53 8.82
C GLY A 433 19.31 -15.84 8.50
N CYS A 434 18.44 -15.78 9.50
CA CYS A 434 17.13 -15.10 9.36
C CYS A 434 17.27 -13.57 9.29
N ILE A 435 18.35 -13.04 9.86
CA ILE A 435 18.73 -11.61 9.84
C ILE A 435 20.20 -11.51 9.41
N PHE A 436 20.50 -10.64 8.48
CA PHE A 436 21.85 -10.28 8.08
C PHE A 436 21.96 -8.77 7.86
N GLY A 437 23.09 -8.21 8.17
CA GLY A 437 23.39 -6.80 7.87
C GLY A 437 24.66 -6.34 8.56
N GLU A 438 25.20 -5.20 8.14
CA GLU A 438 26.42 -4.61 8.69
C GLU A 438 27.62 -5.60 8.76
N GLY A 439 27.63 -6.58 7.80
CA GLY A 439 28.64 -7.64 7.74
C GLY A 439 28.51 -8.71 8.83
N LYS A 440 27.36 -8.84 9.47
CA LYS A 440 27.06 -9.78 10.55
C LYS A 440 25.74 -10.52 10.29
N SER A 441 25.57 -11.64 10.97
CA SER A 441 24.33 -12.43 10.97
C SER A 441 23.72 -12.49 12.37
N GLY A 442 22.42 -12.77 12.43
CA GLY A 442 21.70 -12.95 13.68
C GLY A 442 21.59 -11.67 14.50
N THR A 443 21.66 -11.81 15.81
CA THR A 443 21.53 -10.68 16.74
C THR A 443 22.70 -9.70 16.68
N ASP A 444 23.87 -10.13 16.24
CA ASP A 444 25.01 -9.23 16.00
C ASP A 444 24.70 -8.20 14.89
N ALA A 445 23.95 -8.60 13.87
CA ALA A 445 23.48 -7.68 12.85
C ALA A 445 22.47 -6.66 13.43
N LEU A 446 21.53 -7.11 14.26
CA LEU A 446 20.56 -6.23 14.91
C LEU A 446 21.25 -5.26 15.88
N ALA A 447 22.20 -5.73 16.70
CA ALA A 447 22.94 -4.91 17.66
C ALA A 447 23.79 -3.81 16.98
N LYS A 448 24.26 -4.05 15.74
CA LYS A 448 24.94 -3.03 14.95
C LYS A 448 23.99 -2.06 14.26
N TYR A 449 22.79 -2.54 13.91
CA TYR A 449 21.81 -1.79 13.15
C TYR A 449 20.93 -0.91 14.03
N ALA A 450 20.50 -1.39 15.21
CA ALA A 450 19.53 -0.72 16.07
C ALA A 450 20.06 -0.52 17.49
N GLN A 451 19.66 0.60 18.13
CA GLN A 451 19.98 0.89 19.53
C GLN A 451 19.23 -0.04 20.49
N GLN A 452 17.97 -0.32 20.16
CA GLN A 452 17.11 -1.27 20.85
C GLN A 452 16.53 -2.25 19.85
N TRP A 453 16.47 -3.51 20.22
CA TRP A 453 15.89 -4.54 19.37
C TRP A 453 15.38 -5.71 20.21
N SER A 454 14.41 -6.46 19.64
CA SER A 454 14.03 -7.77 20.14
C SER A 454 13.92 -8.77 18.99
N PHE A 455 14.19 -10.05 19.33
CA PHE A 455 13.97 -11.17 18.43
C PHE A 455 13.45 -12.32 19.28
N VAL A 456 12.12 -12.52 19.34
CA VAL A 456 11.45 -13.43 20.28
C VAL A 456 10.26 -14.15 19.63
N GLY A 457 10.09 -15.43 19.96
CA GLY A 457 8.97 -16.23 19.48
C GLY A 457 9.02 -16.54 17.98
N ASN A 458 10.11 -16.23 17.28
CA ASN A 458 10.20 -16.44 15.84
C ASN A 458 10.57 -17.89 15.51
N GLY A 459 10.04 -18.39 14.38
CA GLY A 459 10.43 -19.64 13.75
C GLY A 459 11.31 -19.40 12.53
N CYS A 460 12.47 -20.05 12.48
CA CYS A 460 13.43 -19.93 11.39
C CYS A 460 13.81 -21.31 10.84
N TRP A 461 14.10 -21.38 9.53
CA TRP A 461 14.60 -22.61 8.92
C TRP A 461 15.70 -22.35 7.91
N ASP A 462 16.50 -23.40 7.65
CA ASP A 462 17.66 -23.34 6.75
C ASP A 462 18.49 -22.08 7.00
N SER A 463 18.92 -21.92 8.26
CA SER A 463 19.55 -20.69 8.77
C SER A 463 20.95 -20.99 9.26
N HIS A 464 21.94 -20.41 8.63
CA HIS A 464 23.35 -20.47 9.03
C HIS A 464 23.89 -19.03 9.22
N PRO A 465 24.22 -18.59 10.44
CA PRO A 465 24.20 -19.35 11.70
C PRO A 465 22.77 -19.68 12.16
N GLY A 466 22.67 -20.83 12.88
CA GLY A 466 21.44 -21.31 13.48
C GLY A 466 21.12 -20.71 14.86
N ALA A 467 20.45 -21.49 15.70
CA ALA A 467 19.90 -21.05 17.00
C ALA A 467 20.90 -20.33 17.92
N ALA A 468 22.19 -20.71 17.89
CA ALA A 468 23.22 -20.12 18.76
C ALA A 468 23.47 -18.60 18.50
N ALA A 469 23.06 -18.08 17.33
CA ALA A 469 23.19 -16.67 16.98
C ALA A 469 21.97 -15.83 17.39
N TYR A 470 21.01 -16.41 18.12
CA TYR A 470 19.75 -15.76 18.50
C TYR A 470 19.41 -15.99 19.98
N PRO A 471 18.61 -15.13 20.60
CA PRO A 471 18.16 -15.32 21.99
C PRO A 471 17.36 -16.60 22.15
N ALA A 472 17.30 -17.12 23.37
CA ALA A 472 16.39 -18.21 23.74
C ALA A 472 14.92 -17.81 23.46
N GLY A 473 14.06 -18.82 23.30
CA GLY A 473 12.64 -18.60 23.01
C GLY A 473 12.29 -18.49 21.52
N ASN A 474 13.27 -18.63 20.62
CA ASN A 474 13.07 -18.78 19.19
C ASN A 474 13.25 -20.25 18.77
N SER A 475 12.60 -20.63 17.69
CA SER A 475 12.56 -22.00 17.19
C SER A 475 13.28 -22.13 15.85
N PHE A 476 14.08 -23.22 15.67
CA PHE A 476 14.87 -23.44 14.44
C PHE A 476 14.70 -24.87 13.97
N VAL A 477 14.56 -25.05 12.66
CA VAL A 477 14.61 -26.36 11.99
C VAL A 477 15.56 -26.33 10.80
N ALA A 478 16.03 -27.51 10.38
CA ALA A 478 17.08 -27.60 9.36
C ALA A 478 16.60 -27.21 7.98
N THR A 479 15.38 -27.61 7.60
CA THR A 479 14.86 -27.38 6.24
C THR A 479 13.42 -26.86 6.26
N GLN A 480 12.96 -26.34 5.13
CA GLN A 480 11.56 -25.94 4.97
C GLN A 480 10.59 -27.13 5.13
N ALA A 481 11.00 -28.35 4.73
CA ALA A 481 10.17 -29.54 4.91
C ALA A 481 9.93 -29.85 6.40
N ASP A 482 10.90 -29.56 7.25
CA ASP A 482 10.78 -29.78 8.70
C ASP A 482 9.81 -28.79 9.37
N VAL A 483 9.52 -27.65 8.74
CA VAL A 483 8.49 -26.72 9.23
C VAL A 483 7.11 -27.37 9.16
N LYS A 484 6.88 -28.26 8.20
CA LYS A 484 5.61 -28.97 7.97
C LYS A 484 4.45 -28.00 7.71
N PHE A 485 4.62 -27.14 6.72
CA PHE A 485 3.53 -26.32 6.21
C PHE A 485 2.47 -27.18 5.50
N ASN A 486 1.22 -26.79 5.63
CA ASN A 486 0.15 -27.19 4.71
C ASN A 486 0.30 -26.47 3.35
N ALA A 487 -0.49 -26.87 2.35
CA ALA A 487 -0.44 -26.26 1.01
C ALA A 487 -0.79 -24.76 0.99
N ASP A 488 -1.52 -24.29 1.97
CA ASP A 488 -1.90 -22.89 2.13
C ASP A 488 -0.93 -22.05 2.99
N TRP A 489 0.22 -22.65 3.35
CA TRP A 489 1.25 -22.07 4.23
C TRP A 489 0.87 -21.98 5.72
N SER A 490 -0.25 -22.53 6.15
CA SER A 490 -0.52 -22.72 7.56
C SER A 490 0.38 -23.83 8.16
N LEU A 491 0.66 -23.77 9.46
CA LEU A 491 1.40 -24.84 10.14
C LEU A 491 0.51 -26.05 10.33
N SER A 492 0.99 -27.24 9.88
CA SER A 492 0.26 -28.50 10.15
C SER A 492 0.28 -28.83 11.65
N PRO A 493 -0.62 -29.69 12.14
CA PRO A 493 -0.62 -30.11 13.55
C PRO A 493 0.70 -30.74 14.03
N GLN A 494 1.50 -31.28 13.09
CA GLN A 494 2.80 -31.91 13.37
C GLN A 494 3.97 -30.93 13.27
N SER A 495 3.72 -29.67 13.01
CA SER A 495 4.79 -28.68 12.94
C SER A 495 5.46 -28.47 14.30
N PRO A 496 6.80 -28.47 14.35
CA PRO A 496 7.52 -28.19 15.59
C PRO A 496 7.37 -26.74 16.07
N PHE A 497 6.81 -25.88 15.23
CA PHE A 497 6.55 -24.47 15.56
C PHE A 497 5.17 -24.23 16.18
N LYS A 498 4.29 -25.25 16.25
CA LYS A 498 2.97 -25.11 16.89
C LYS A 498 3.09 -24.64 18.34
N GLY A 499 2.37 -23.58 18.68
CA GLY A 499 2.32 -23.01 20.02
C GLY A 499 3.65 -22.39 20.49
N LYS A 500 4.57 -22.05 19.60
CA LYS A 500 5.90 -21.51 19.93
C LYS A 500 6.02 -19.99 19.88
N ALA A 501 4.97 -19.29 19.52
CA ALA A 501 4.94 -17.83 19.65
C ALA A 501 5.02 -17.38 21.11
N SER A 502 5.49 -16.17 21.34
CA SER A 502 5.65 -15.61 22.69
C SER A 502 4.32 -15.38 23.42
N ASP A 503 3.21 -15.31 22.69
CA ASP A 503 1.84 -15.20 23.19
C ASP A 503 1.13 -16.56 23.35
N GLY A 504 1.84 -17.66 23.13
CA GLY A 504 1.33 -19.03 23.25
C GLY A 504 0.57 -19.55 22.02
N LYS A 505 0.48 -18.74 20.96
CA LYS A 505 -0.09 -19.12 19.67
C LYS A 505 0.97 -19.73 18.75
N ASP A 506 0.61 -19.92 17.49
CA ASP A 506 1.54 -20.26 16.44
C ASP A 506 2.29 -19.01 15.96
N PRO A 507 3.61 -19.06 15.73
CA PRO A 507 4.30 -18.00 15.03
C PRO A 507 3.85 -17.93 13.56
N GLY A 508 4.01 -16.76 12.96
CA GLY A 508 3.54 -16.47 11.60
C GLY A 508 2.10 -15.99 11.54
N VAL A 509 1.61 -15.82 10.32
CA VAL A 509 0.26 -15.31 10.06
C VAL A 509 -0.81 -16.35 10.40
N ASP A 510 -1.93 -15.92 10.95
CA ASP A 510 -3.15 -16.72 11.01
C ASP A 510 -3.76 -16.83 9.60
N VAL A 511 -3.42 -17.92 8.92
CA VAL A 511 -3.80 -18.14 7.51
C VAL A 511 -5.31 -18.25 7.35
N ALA A 512 -6.01 -18.85 8.28
CA ALA A 512 -7.48 -19.00 8.20
C ALA A 512 -8.17 -17.63 8.26
N GLU A 513 -7.76 -16.77 9.18
CA GLU A 513 -8.27 -15.40 9.27
C GLU A 513 -7.85 -14.56 8.07
N LEU A 514 -6.62 -14.72 7.58
CA LEU A 514 -6.17 -14.05 6.36
C LEU A 514 -7.04 -14.42 5.16
N GLN A 515 -7.30 -15.70 4.93
CA GLN A 515 -8.16 -16.16 3.83
C GLN A 515 -9.59 -15.59 3.94
N ARG A 516 -10.14 -15.55 5.15
CA ARG A 516 -11.45 -14.95 5.39
C ARG A 516 -11.48 -13.47 5.02
N ARG A 517 -10.43 -12.70 5.36
CA ARG A 517 -10.31 -11.27 5.03
C ARG A 517 -10.08 -11.00 3.55
N LEU A 518 -9.41 -11.92 2.87
CA LEU A 518 -9.10 -11.79 1.44
C LEU A 518 -10.17 -12.39 0.52
N ALA A 519 -11.24 -12.93 1.08
CA ALA A 519 -12.34 -13.49 0.27
C ALA A 519 -12.93 -12.39 -0.65
N GLY A 520 -12.97 -12.67 -1.96
CA GLY A 520 -13.49 -11.74 -2.97
C GLY A 520 -12.56 -10.58 -3.37
N VAL A 521 -11.35 -10.50 -2.81
CA VAL A 521 -10.39 -9.42 -3.19
C VAL A 521 -9.85 -9.61 -4.61
N VAL A 522 -9.60 -10.84 -5.04
CA VAL A 522 -9.21 -11.13 -6.42
C VAL A 522 -10.46 -11.46 -7.22
N VAL A 523 -10.76 -10.58 -8.17
CA VAL A 523 -11.88 -10.76 -9.12
C VAL A 523 -11.27 -10.84 -10.51
N LYS A 524 -11.67 -11.81 -11.32
CA LYS A 524 -11.23 -11.91 -12.73
C LYS A 524 -11.97 -10.88 -13.57
N PRO A 525 -11.32 -10.28 -14.60
CA PRO A 525 -11.91 -9.29 -15.48
C PRO A 525 -13.07 -9.84 -16.33
#